data_a72f7d14179a9bbc65e3d96bf4ba3f8e
#
_entry.id   a72f7d14179a9bbc65e3d96bf4ba3f8e
#
_cell.length_a   1.000
_cell.length_b   1.000
_cell.length_c   1.000
_cell.angle_alpha   90.00
_cell.angle_beta   90.00
_cell.angle_gamma   90.00
#
_symmetry.space_group_name_H-M   'P 1'
#
loop_
_entity.id
_entity.type
_entity.pdbx_description
1 polymer ?
#
loop_
_entity_poly.entity_id
_entity_poly.type
_entity_poly.pdbx_seq_one_letter_code
_entity_poly.pdbx_strand_id
1 'polypeptide(L)'
;MTEQERIDIAYLDTGVYENPWRENLFETLPEDRKTAEVCRFAIKKSAFNIEFVPEAMKTPELCLAAAGHRGETLKFVPDRLKTPKMCRAAVDSNSYALYYVPEGLKPPELCMTAVKRNGLVLEAVPGELRTPQICRAALKAVDSADYKILPYIPYPDICLEGLKKFGMSLWTSSRFSPPLPRRS
;
A
#
# COMPACT_ATOMS: atom_id res chain seq x y z
N MET A 1 -16.03 29.52 -1.25
CA MET A 1 -16.71 28.62 -0.28
C MET A 1 -18.10 29.13 -0.04
N THR A 2 -19.10 28.33 -0.40
CA THR A 2 -20.52 28.65 -0.24
C THR A 2 -20.94 28.51 1.23
N GLU A 3 -22.12 29.05 1.59
CA GLU A 3 -22.68 28.87 2.94
C GLU A 3 -22.93 27.38 3.25
N GLN A 4 -23.39 26.61 2.25
CA GLN A 4 -23.62 25.17 2.41
C GLN A 4 -22.31 24.41 2.67
N GLU A 5 -21.21 24.76 1.96
CA GLU A 5 -19.89 24.17 2.22
C GLU A 5 -19.38 24.46 3.64
N ARG A 6 -19.65 25.66 4.18
CA ARG A 6 -19.30 25.98 5.57
C ARG A 6 -20.07 25.12 6.56
N ILE A 7 -21.36 24.90 6.32
CA ILE A 7 -22.20 24.04 7.15
C ILE A 7 -21.70 22.59 7.10
N ASP A 8 -21.37 22.07 5.90
CA ASP A 8 -20.88 20.70 5.73
C ASP A 8 -19.52 20.50 6.40
N ILE A 9 -18.61 21.45 6.25
CA ILE A 9 -17.30 21.43 6.91
C ILE A 9 -17.48 21.50 8.44
N ALA A 10 -18.36 22.39 8.94
CA ALA A 10 -18.62 22.47 10.36
C ALA A 10 -19.24 21.17 10.90
N TYR A 11 -20.15 20.53 10.14
CA TYR A 11 -20.71 19.23 10.48
C TYR A 11 -19.63 18.15 10.56
N LEU A 12 -18.70 18.10 9.59
CA LEU A 12 -17.57 17.17 9.59
C LEU A 12 -16.55 17.48 10.69
N ASP A 13 -16.47 18.74 11.16
CA ASP A 13 -15.54 19.18 12.22
C ASP A 13 -16.04 18.88 13.64
N THR A 14 -17.32 18.55 13.81
CA THR A 14 -17.93 18.28 15.13
C THR A 14 -17.37 17.07 15.89
N GLY A 15 -16.25 16.51 15.43
CA GLY A 15 -15.40 15.63 16.25
C GLY A 15 -15.87 14.19 16.41
N VAL A 16 -16.77 13.71 15.56
CA VAL A 16 -17.27 12.33 15.62
C VAL A 16 -16.21 11.27 15.24
N TYR A 17 -15.01 11.69 14.87
CA TYR A 17 -13.89 10.79 14.54
C TYR A 17 -13.26 10.09 15.75
N GLU A 18 -13.61 10.48 16.98
CA GLU A 18 -13.06 9.88 18.20
C GLU A 18 -13.77 8.58 18.63
N ASN A 19 -14.87 8.23 17.97
CA ASN A 19 -15.60 7.00 18.28
C ASN A 19 -15.55 6.02 17.09
N PRO A 20 -14.79 4.91 17.18
CA PRO A 20 -14.67 3.93 16.09
C PRO A 20 -15.99 3.22 15.72
N TRP A 21 -17.04 3.41 16.52
CA TRP A 21 -18.37 2.82 16.32
C TRP A 21 -19.39 3.79 15.74
N ARG A 22 -19.00 5.03 15.41
CA ARG A 22 -19.90 6.00 14.78
C ARG A 22 -19.72 6.02 13.27
N GLU A 23 -20.82 6.21 12.57
CA GLU A 23 -20.88 6.35 11.11
C GLU A 23 -19.91 7.44 10.64
N ASN A 24 -19.19 7.16 9.54
CA ASN A 24 -18.35 8.14 8.89
C ASN A 24 -19.25 9.23 8.29
N LEU A 25 -19.30 10.40 8.91
CA LEU A 25 -20.16 11.49 8.48
C LEU A 25 -19.94 11.91 7.02
N PHE A 26 -18.70 11.78 6.51
CA PHE A 26 -18.42 12.09 5.12
C PHE A 26 -19.01 11.03 4.16
N GLU A 27 -19.06 9.77 4.56
CA GLU A 27 -19.70 8.69 3.79
C GLU A 27 -21.19 8.99 3.59
N THR A 28 -21.88 9.39 4.65
CA THR A 28 -23.34 9.66 4.64
C THR A 28 -23.72 10.96 3.94
N LEU A 29 -22.77 11.83 3.64
CA LEU A 29 -23.03 13.08 2.96
C LEU A 29 -23.50 12.81 1.51
N PRO A 30 -24.60 13.42 1.04
CA PRO A 30 -25.06 13.30 -0.34
C PRO A 30 -23.97 13.70 -1.34
N GLU A 31 -23.93 13.06 -2.52
CA GLU A 31 -22.88 13.28 -3.52
C GLU A 31 -22.81 14.72 -4.04
N ASP A 32 -23.96 15.35 -4.23
CA ASP A 32 -24.08 16.75 -4.66
C ASP A 32 -23.49 17.74 -3.65
N ARG A 33 -23.34 17.32 -2.38
CA ARG A 33 -22.74 18.10 -1.30
C ARG A 33 -21.23 17.81 -1.14
N LYS A 34 -20.69 16.77 -1.77
CA LYS A 34 -19.26 16.42 -1.75
C LYS A 34 -18.47 17.29 -2.71
N THR A 35 -18.47 18.62 -2.50
CA THR A 35 -17.69 19.56 -3.32
C THR A 35 -16.18 19.38 -3.11
N ALA A 36 -15.36 19.99 -3.98
CA ALA A 36 -13.91 19.89 -3.89
C ALA A 36 -13.35 20.39 -2.53
N GLU A 37 -13.96 21.43 -1.95
CA GLU A 37 -13.56 21.97 -0.64
C GLU A 37 -13.91 20.99 0.50
N VAL A 38 -15.12 20.45 0.47
CA VAL A 38 -15.59 19.47 1.46
C VAL A 38 -14.76 18.19 1.39
N CYS A 39 -14.45 17.69 0.18
CA CYS A 39 -13.58 16.54 -0.02
C CYS A 39 -12.15 16.78 0.52
N ARG A 40 -11.58 17.97 0.24
CA ARG A 40 -10.26 18.35 0.78
C ARG A 40 -10.24 18.35 2.30
N PHE A 41 -11.27 18.94 2.91
CA PHE A 41 -11.40 18.96 4.36
C PHE A 41 -11.54 17.55 4.93
N ALA A 42 -12.41 16.73 4.36
CA ALA A 42 -12.64 15.34 4.80
C ALA A 42 -11.35 14.51 4.75
N ILE A 43 -10.55 14.62 3.66
CA ILE A 43 -9.27 13.91 3.54
C ILE A 43 -8.23 14.42 4.54
N LYS A 44 -8.20 15.72 4.84
CA LYS A 44 -7.33 16.27 5.88
C LYS A 44 -7.66 15.70 7.27
N LYS A 45 -8.93 15.44 7.55
CA LYS A 45 -9.37 14.78 8.80
C LYS A 45 -9.04 13.28 8.80
N SER A 46 -9.32 12.58 7.72
CA SER A 46 -8.98 11.18 7.53
C SER A 46 -8.68 10.87 6.07
N ALA A 47 -7.47 10.38 5.79
CA ALA A 47 -7.08 10.00 4.44
C ALA A 47 -7.97 8.90 3.84
N PHE A 48 -8.58 8.05 4.67
CA PHE A 48 -9.49 6.99 4.22
C PHE A 48 -10.77 7.53 3.59
N ASN A 49 -11.14 8.78 3.85
CA ASN A 49 -12.30 9.41 3.22
C ASN A 49 -12.18 9.48 1.69
N ILE A 50 -10.98 9.26 1.12
CA ILE A 50 -10.80 9.14 -0.35
C ILE A 50 -11.67 8.02 -0.96
N GLU A 51 -12.02 6.99 -0.20
CA GLU A 51 -12.93 5.92 -0.61
C GLU A 51 -14.30 6.48 -1.02
N PHE A 52 -14.82 7.43 -0.25
CA PHE A 52 -16.17 8.01 -0.41
C PHE A 52 -16.19 9.28 -1.26
N VAL A 53 -15.04 9.69 -1.81
CA VAL A 53 -14.97 10.82 -2.75
C VAL A 53 -15.50 10.37 -4.11
N PRO A 54 -16.46 11.11 -4.71
CA PRO A 54 -16.97 10.81 -6.05
C PRO A 54 -15.81 10.79 -7.07
N GLU A 55 -15.87 9.85 -8.03
CA GLU A 55 -14.82 9.67 -9.04
C GLU A 55 -14.49 10.96 -9.81
N ALA A 56 -15.52 11.78 -10.10
CA ALA A 56 -15.34 13.07 -10.78
C ALA A 56 -14.55 14.09 -9.92
N MET A 57 -14.52 13.93 -8.61
CA MET A 57 -13.83 14.80 -7.66
C MET A 57 -12.45 14.28 -7.26
N LYS A 58 -12.07 13.06 -7.65
CA LYS A 58 -10.74 12.50 -7.40
C LYS A 58 -9.70 13.15 -8.31
N THR A 59 -9.13 14.27 -7.87
CA THR A 59 -8.01 14.90 -8.57
C THR A 59 -6.67 14.28 -8.18
N PRO A 60 -5.62 14.38 -9.02
CA PRO A 60 -4.28 13.88 -8.68
C PRO A 60 -3.73 14.44 -7.37
N GLU A 61 -3.99 15.72 -7.08
CA GLU A 61 -3.54 16.40 -5.87
C GLU A 61 -4.22 15.84 -4.62
N LEU A 62 -5.53 15.61 -4.71
CA LEU A 62 -6.32 15.05 -3.63
C LEU A 62 -5.90 13.61 -3.31
N CYS A 63 -5.72 12.81 -4.36
CA CYS A 63 -5.23 11.43 -4.26
C CYS A 63 -3.80 11.36 -3.70
N LEU A 64 -2.91 12.27 -4.13
CA LEU A 64 -1.54 12.36 -3.60
C LEU A 64 -1.54 12.71 -2.12
N ALA A 65 -2.38 13.65 -1.69
CA ALA A 65 -2.51 14.01 -0.28
C ALA A 65 -2.97 12.82 0.57
N ALA A 66 -3.99 12.08 0.13
CA ALA A 66 -4.48 10.89 0.82
C ALA A 66 -3.40 9.80 0.88
N ALA A 67 -2.80 9.44 -0.26
CA ALA A 67 -1.80 8.37 -0.35
C ALA A 67 -0.50 8.67 0.41
N GLY A 68 -0.07 9.94 0.43
CA GLY A 68 1.09 10.37 1.21
C GLY A 68 0.85 10.35 2.72
N HIS A 69 -0.39 10.57 3.15
CA HIS A 69 -0.76 10.52 4.57
C HIS A 69 -0.95 9.07 5.06
N ARG A 70 -1.60 8.24 4.26
CA ARG A 70 -1.87 6.81 4.50
C ARG A 70 -1.71 6.03 3.21
N GLY A 71 -0.56 5.37 3.02
CA GLY A 71 -0.23 4.65 1.79
C GLY A 71 -1.28 3.62 1.35
N GLU A 72 -1.98 3.01 2.29
CA GLU A 72 -3.05 2.03 2.03
C GLU A 72 -4.22 2.63 1.23
N THR A 73 -4.41 3.95 1.29
CA THR A 73 -5.48 4.63 0.54
C THR A 73 -5.24 4.61 -0.97
N LEU A 74 -4.04 4.23 -1.41
CA LEU A 74 -3.73 4.04 -2.84
C LEU A 74 -4.66 3.01 -3.50
N LYS A 75 -5.24 2.07 -2.74
CA LYS A 75 -6.22 1.10 -3.23
C LYS A 75 -7.52 1.74 -3.76
N PHE A 76 -7.88 2.92 -3.24
CA PHE A 76 -9.08 3.66 -3.64
C PHE A 76 -8.81 4.69 -4.75
N VAL A 77 -7.56 4.80 -5.20
CA VAL A 77 -7.18 5.69 -6.29
C VAL A 77 -7.27 4.93 -7.61
N PRO A 78 -8.02 5.45 -8.60
CA PRO A 78 -8.06 4.87 -9.95
C PRO A 78 -6.66 4.80 -10.58
N ASP A 79 -6.36 3.72 -11.30
CA ASP A 79 -5.03 3.51 -11.91
C ASP A 79 -4.62 4.66 -12.85
N ARG A 80 -5.58 5.25 -13.59
CA ARG A 80 -5.35 6.41 -14.46
C ARG A 80 -4.80 7.65 -13.74
N LEU A 81 -5.02 7.77 -12.42
CA LEU A 81 -4.56 8.88 -11.60
C LEU A 81 -3.29 8.56 -10.81
N LYS A 82 -2.85 7.28 -10.79
CA LYS A 82 -1.63 6.87 -10.10
C LYS A 82 -0.41 7.36 -10.85
N THR A 83 0.37 8.21 -10.22
CA THR A 83 1.64 8.72 -10.75
C THR A 83 2.83 8.11 -10.02
N PRO A 84 4.05 8.08 -10.60
CA PRO A 84 5.25 7.61 -9.91
C PRO A 84 5.49 8.34 -8.58
N LYS A 85 5.24 9.65 -8.54
CA LYS A 85 5.34 10.48 -7.33
C LYS A 85 4.37 10.02 -6.25
N MET A 86 3.13 9.75 -6.63
CA MET A 86 2.08 9.27 -5.70
C MET A 86 2.41 7.87 -5.17
N CYS A 87 2.82 6.95 -6.05
CA CYS A 87 3.21 5.59 -5.66
C CYS A 87 4.39 5.60 -4.69
N ARG A 88 5.40 6.45 -4.92
CA ARG A 88 6.52 6.63 -4.01
C ARG A 88 6.06 7.17 -2.66
N ALA A 89 5.26 8.25 -2.63
CA ALA A 89 4.73 8.82 -1.39
C ALA A 89 3.90 7.80 -0.60
N ALA A 90 3.09 6.98 -1.28
CA ALA A 90 2.31 5.93 -0.66
C ALA A 90 3.19 4.84 -0.03
N VAL A 91 4.21 4.35 -0.75
CA VAL A 91 5.15 3.33 -0.26
C VAL A 91 6.01 3.89 0.88
N ASP A 92 6.40 5.15 0.82
CA ASP A 92 7.13 5.83 1.91
C ASP A 92 6.28 5.99 3.16
N SER A 93 4.97 6.17 3.02
CA SER A 93 4.02 6.18 4.14
C SER A 93 3.76 4.78 4.70
N ASN A 94 3.53 3.80 3.83
CA ASN A 94 3.29 2.39 4.19
C ASN A 94 3.78 1.45 3.08
N SER A 95 4.72 0.55 3.41
CA SER A 95 5.30 -0.40 2.46
C SER A 95 4.25 -1.32 1.81
N TYR A 96 3.15 -1.63 2.49
CA TYR A 96 2.04 -2.41 1.93
C TYR A 96 1.35 -1.71 0.75
N ALA A 97 1.52 -0.39 0.58
CA ALA A 97 1.04 0.31 -0.60
C ALA A 97 1.58 -0.27 -1.91
N LEU A 98 2.73 -1.00 -1.87
CA LEU A 98 3.29 -1.65 -3.05
C LEU A 98 2.32 -2.63 -3.72
N TYR A 99 1.40 -3.26 -2.97
CA TYR A 99 0.35 -4.13 -3.52
C TYR A 99 -0.61 -3.39 -4.46
N TYR A 100 -0.79 -2.09 -4.26
CA TYR A 100 -1.73 -1.25 -5.00
C TYR A 100 -1.05 -0.40 -6.08
N VAL A 101 0.27 -0.50 -6.22
CA VAL A 101 1.03 0.14 -7.29
C VAL A 101 0.89 -0.69 -8.56
N PRO A 102 0.49 -0.12 -9.72
CA PRO A 102 0.50 -0.80 -11.01
C PRO A 102 1.91 -1.30 -11.37
N GLU A 103 2.01 -2.46 -12.05
CA GLU A 103 3.32 -3.06 -12.39
C GLU A 103 4.23 -2.11 -13.16
N GLY A 104 3.70 -1.39 -14.14
CA GLY A 104 4.45 -0.39 -14.91
C GLY A 104 4.97 0.81 -14.08
N LEU A 105 4.51 0.96 -12.83
CA LEU A 105 4.94 2.00 -11.89
C LEU A 105 5.77 1.46 -10.72
N LYS A 106 6.27 0.20 -10.80
CA LYS A 106 7.12 -0.45 -9.80
C LYS A 106 8.60 -0.48 -10.25
N PRO A 107 9.34 0.63 -10.23
CA PRO A 107 10.78 0.58 -10.54
C PRO A 107 11.53 -0.18 -9.43
N PRO A 108 12.72 -0.77 -9.73
CA PRO A 108 13.53 -1.53 -8.78
C PRO A 108 13.81 -0.79 -7.47
N GLU A 109 14.02 0.53 -7.53
CA GLU A 109 14.31 1.37 -6.37
C GLU A 109 13.10 1.47 -5.43
N LEU A 110 11.88 1.54 -5.97
CA LEU A 110 10.66 1.57 -5.18
C LEU A 110 10.45 0.22 -4.48
N CYS A 111 10.63 -0.89 -5.21
CA CYS A 111 10.57 -2.24 -4.66
C CYS A 111 11.61 -2.44 -3.55
N MET A 112 12.86 -2.02 -3.77
CA MET A 112 13.91 -2.09 -2.77
C MET A 112 13.57 -1.28 -1.51
N THR A 113 13.01 -0.08 -1.67
CA THR A 113 12.59 0.78 -0.55
C THR A 113 11.50 0.09 0.28
N ALA A 114 10.47 -0.45 -0.38
CA ALA A 114 9.39 -1.15 0.29
C ALA A 114 9.90 -2.38 1.07
N VAL A 115 10.70 -3.22 0.41
CA VAL A 115 11.23 -4.47 0.96
C VAL A 115 12.18 -4.24 2.13
N LYS A 116 13.02 -3.21 2.10
CA LYS A 116 13.90 -2.86 3.23
C LYS A 116 13.14 -2.46 4.49
N ARG A 117 11.94 -1.91 4.35
CA ARG A 117 11.09 -1.49 5.48
C ARG A 117 10.23 -2.66 5.98
N ASN A 118 9.77 -3.50 5.07
CA ASN A 118 8.99 -4.68 5.38
C ASN A 118 9.25 -5.78 4.32
N GLY A 119 9.98 -6.81 4.70
CA GLY A 119 10.33 -7.92 3.80
C GLY A 119 9.13 -8.73 3.30
N LEU A 120 8.00 -8.73 4.04
CA LEU A 120 6.78 -9.45 3.65
C LEU A 120 6.18 -8.93 2.34
N VAL A 121 6.47 -7.68 1.95
CA VAL A 121 5.99 -7.12 0.68
C VAL A 121 6.76 -7.66 -0.55
N LEU A 122 7.71 -8.59 -0.38
CA LEU A 122 8.39 -9.27 -1.49
C LEU A 122 7.40 -9.95 -2.44
N GLU A 123 6.26 -10.41 -1.92
CA GLU A 123 5.16 -10.96 -2.73
C GLU A 123 4.65 -9.97 -3.79
N ALA A 124 4.59 -8.68 -3.44
CA ALA A 124 4.11 -7.61 -4.33
C ALA A 124 5.17 -7.13 -5.33
N VAL A 125 6.40 -7.61 -5.23
CA VAL A 125 7.48 -7.30 -6.19
C VAL A 125 7.31 -8.18 -7.43
N PRO A 126 7.30 -7.61 -8.66
CA PRO A 126 7.28 -8.38 -9.89
C PRO A 126 8.40 -9.43 -9.94
N GLY A 127 8.11 -10.61 -10.49
CA GLY A 127 9.04 -11.74 -10.51
C GLY A 127 10.41 -11.41 -11.10
N GLU A 128 10.42 -10.66 -12.20
CA GLU A 128 11.62 -10.20 -12.91
C GLU A 128 12.46 -9.21 -12.09
N LEU A 129 11.87 -8.52 -11.13
CA LEU A 129 12.56 -7.59 -10.24
C LEU A 129 13.02 -8.22 -8.92
N ARG A 130 12.70 -9.50 -8.67
CA ARG A 130 13.16 -10.23 -7.47
C ARG A 130 14.62 -10.64 -7.60
N THR A 131 15.51 -9.65 -7.71
CA THR A 131 16.95 -9.88 -7.78
C THR A 131 17.49 -10.46 -6.48
N PRO A 132 18.70 -11.11 -6.48
CA PRO A 132 19.34 -11.60 -5.25
C PRO A 132 19.48 -10.52 -4.17
N GLN A 133 19.71 -9.26 -4.58
CA GLN A 133 19.83 -8.14 -3.66
C GLN A 133 18.51 -7.82 -2.97
N ILE A 134 17.40 -7.78 -3.71
CA ILE A 134 16.05 -7.54 -3.17
C ILE A 134 15.63 -8.69 -2.25
N CYS A 135 15.88 -9.95 -2.66
CA CYS A 135 15.55 -11.11 -1.85
C CYS A 135 16.33 -11.15 -0.53
N ARG A 136 17.63 -10.86 -0.54
CA ARG A 136 18.41 -10.76 0.70
C ARG A 136 17.99 -9.58 1.57
N ALA A 137 17.60 -8.45 0.97
CA ALA A 137 17.03 -7.33 1.72
C ALA A 137 15.73 -7.72 2.42
N ALA A 138 14.85 -8.47 1.74
CA ALA A 138 13.62 -9.00 2.31
C ALA A 138 13.90 -9.92 3.51
N LEU A 139 14.80 -10.88 3.35
CA LEU A 139 15.20 -11.77 4.45
C LEU A 139 15.76 -11.04 5.66
N LYS A 140 16.47 -9.92 5.45
CA LYS A 140 16.97 -9.10 6.57
C LYS A 140 15.84 -8.36 7.29
N ALA A 141 14.82 -7.93 6.56
CA ALA A 141 13.74 -7.08 7.06
C ALA A 141 12.57 -7.85 7.70
N VAL A 142 12.59 -9.18 7.68
CA VAL A 142 11.57 -10.02 8.34
C VAL A 142 12.10 -10.61 9.65
N ASP A 143 11.17 -10.89 10.56
CA ASP A 143 11.48 -11.59 11.80
C ASP A 143 11.67 -13.11 11.58
N SER A 144 12.21 -13.82 12.57
CA SER A 144 12.48 -15.25 12.50
C SER A 144 11.22 -16.13 12.36
N ALA A 145 10.03 -15.59 12.58
CA ALA A 145 8.75 -16.28 12.42
C ALA A 145 8.13 -16.13 11.01
N ASP A 146 8.66 -15.22 10.19
CA ASP A 146 8.04 -14.82 8.91
C ASP A 146 8.58 -15.61 7.70
N TYR A 147 8.64 -16.96 7.81
CA TYR A 147 9.07 -17.84 6.74
C TYR A 147 8.21 -17.76 5.46
N LYS A 148 7.06 -17.12 5.52
CA LYS A 148 6.10 -16.97 4.41
C LYS A 148 6.69 -16.26 3.18
N ILE A 149 7.84 -15.59 3.29
CA ILE A 149 8.50 -14.96 2.15
C ILE A 149 9.27 -15.94 1.26
N LEU A 150 9.62 -17.12 1.79
CA LEU A 150 10.48 -18.10 1.09
C LEU A 150 9.93 -18.53 -0.29
N PRO A 151 8.61 -18.75 -0.49
CA PRO A 151 8.05 -19.09 -1.79
C PRO A 151 8.26 -18.03 -2.87
N TYR A 152 8.51 -16.80 -2.48
CA TYR A 152 8.71 -15.67 -3.40
C TYR A 152 10.17 -15.42 -3.77
N ILE A 153 11.10 -16.23 -3.21
CA ILE A 153 12.54 -16.15 -3.47
C ILE A 153 12.93 -17.19 -4.53
N PRO A 154 13.28 -16.79 -5.78
CA PRO A 154 13.60 -17.72 -6.85
C PRO A 154 15.04 -18.29 -6.79
N TYR A 155 15.78 -18.05 -5.71
CA TYR A 155 17.20 -18.41 -5.54
C TYR A 155 17.35 -19.46 -4.44
N PRO A 156 17.74 -20.71 -4.78
CA PRO A 156 17.87 -21.79 -3.79
C PRO A 156 18.86 -21.52 -2.66
N ASP A 157 19.98 -20.87 -2.97
CA ASP A 157 21.01 -20.47 -2.00
C ASP A 157 20.45 -19.47 -0.97
N ILE A 158 19.68 -18.49 -1.43
CA ILE A 158 19.05 -17.49 -0.58
C ILE A 158 17.89 -18.12 0.23
N CYS A 159 17.16 -19.08 -0.35
CA CYS A 159 16.17 -19.85 0.40
C CYS A 159 16.83 -20.64 1.55
N LEU A 160 18.01 -21.22 1.32
CA LEU A 160 18.76 -21.92 2.37
C LEU A 160 19.24 -20.97 3.47
N GLU A 161 19.67 -19.75 3.11
CA GLU A 161 19.98 -18.70 4.08
C GLU A 161 18.76 -18.39 4.96
N GLY A 162 17.59 -18.27 4.34
CA GLY A 162 16.31 -18.04 5.02
C GLY A 162 15.92 -19.20 5.95
N LEU A 163 16.00 -20.44 5.48
CA LEU A 163 15.70 -21.62 6.29
C LEU A 163 16.58 -21.69 7.54
N LYS A 164 17.87 -21.38 7.41
CA LYS A 164 18.80 -21.32 8.55
C LYS A 164 18.39 -20.21 9.53
N LYS A 165 18.04 -19.01 9.02
CA LYS A 165 17.56 -17.89 9.83
C LYS A 165 16.29 -18.24 10.62
N PHE A 166 15.37 -19.00 10.02
CA PHE A 166 14.11 -19.39 10.64
C PHE A 166 14.21 -20.67 11.51
N GLY A 167 15.41 -21.19 11.73
CA GLY A 167 15.61 -22.41 12.54
C GLY A 167 15.07 -23.70 11.90
N MET A 168 14.78 -23.67 10.59
CA MET A 168 14.18 -24.79 9.84
C MET A 168 15.24 -25.71 9.20
N SER A 169 16.39 -25.89 9.82
CA SER A 169 17.53 -26.63 9.29
C SER A 169 17.28 -28.12 8.99
N LEU A 170 16.18 -28.69 9.48
CA LEU A 170 15.80 -30.10 9.25
C LEU A 170 14.84 -30.30 8.06
N TRP A 171 14.46 -29.24 7.34
CA TRP A 171 13.45 -29.29 6.27
C TRP A 171 14.05 -29.50 4.86
N THR A 172 15.32 -29.85 4.75
CA THR A 172 16.04 -29.81 3.48
C THR A 172 15.82 -30.99 2.53
N SER A 173 14.94 -31.98 2.81
CA SER A 173 14.98 -33.18 1.99
C SER A 173 13.72 -33.65 1.28
N SER A 174 12.52 -33.10 1.46
CA SER A 174 11.38 -33.76 0.79
C SER A 174 10.19 -32.97 0.27
N ARG A 175 10.12 -31.63 0.46
CA ARG A 175 8.92 -30.88 0.06
C ARG A 175 9.12 -29.52 -0.65
N PHE A 176 10.32 -29.10 -0.92
CA PHE A 176 10.56 -27.84 -1.63
C PHE A 176 11.05 -28.09 -3.05
N SER A 177 10.13 -28.37 -3.97
CA SER A 177 10.37 -28.12 -5.39
C SER A 177 10.00 -26.66 -5.63
N PRO A 178 10.95 -25.76 -5.96
CA PRO A 178 10.62 -24.39 -6.35
C PRO A 178 9.68 -24.47 -7.56
N PRO A 179 8.65 -23.61 -7.65
CA PRO A 179 7.84 -23.56 -8.85
C PRO A 179 8.76 -23.22 -10.04
N LEU A 180 8.79 -24.13 -11.01
CA LEU A 180 9.53 -23.93 -12.26
C LEU A 180 9.05 -22.62 -12.89
N PRO A 181 9.96 -21.78 -13.44
CA PRO A 181 9.57 -20.58 -14.15
C PRO A 181 8.63 -21.00 -15.29
N ARG A 182 7.45 -20.42 -15.34
CA ARG A 182 6.53 -20.59 -16.46
C ARG A 182 7.27 -20.13 -17.72
N ARG A 183 7.56 -21.07 -18.60
CA ARG A 183 8.07 -20.77 -19.94
C ARG A 183 7.00 -19.96 -20.65
N SER A 184 7.36 -18.76 -21.08
CA SER A 184 6.63 -17.90 -22.00
C SER A 184 6.45 -18.56 -23.36
#